data_2fd89cdab91488523274ed535a113202
#
_entry.id   2fd89cdab91488523274ed535a113202
#
_cell.length_a   1.000
_cell.length_b   1.000
_cell.length_c   1.000
_cell.angle_alpha   90.00
_cell.angle_beta   90.00
_cell.angle_gamma   90.00
#
_symmetry.space_group_name_H-M   'P 1'
#
loop_
_entity.id
_entity.type
_entity.pdbx_description
1 polymer ?
#
loop_
_entity_poly.entity_id
_entity_poly.type
_entity_poly.pdbx_seq_one_letter_code
_entity_poly.pdbx_strand_id
1 'polypeptide(L)'
;MKERETFGSRLGFILVSAGCAIGLGNVWKFPYMAGKYGGAAFILIYLIFLVLLGLPVLVCEFAVGRASHKSTARAFHDLEPEGANFHNFSYMSMVSNYVLMMFYTMVAGWMLYYCYAMAAGKLAGKDSAQVADYFTGLQDSAGTMTLWMIIVVVLSFGVCSLGVQRGLEKITKVMMMCLLALIVVLAVHSLTLDGAMEGVKFYLVPDFAAMAEIGIGNVIFGALSQAFFTLSIGAGSMTIFGSYLGKDRSLLGESLHITILDTFVALMAGLIIIPACFAFGVEPGAGPGLVFITLPNVFNQMTGGKIWGALFFLFMSFASLSTVIAVFENIISYSMDRKGWSRGKAVIVNMVAMILLSLPAVFGFNILSGIQPLGAGTNIMDLEDFIVSNNILPLGSVVFVMFCVSKYGWGWKNFIKEADTGEGLKFPANVQKYMLYVIPAIVVVIYLKGYYDMFSPKGPVVLTVWMIVSLLVLGLVGWIIFGKNKTK
;
A
#
# COMPACT_ATOMS: atom_id res chain seq x y z
N MET A 1 -33.18 6.26 -1.38
CA MET A 1 -31.81 5.66 -1.47
C MET A 1 -31.68 4.75 -0.25
N LYS A 2 -31.15 3.51 -0.41
CA LYS A 2 -30.81 2.71 0.77
C LYS A 2 -29.75 3.46 1.57
N GLU A 3 -29.91 3.55 2.88
CA GLU A 3 -28.90 4.10 3.76
C GLU A 3 -27.58 3.36 3.55
N ARG A 4 -26.46 4.13 3.60
CA ARG A 4 -25.11 3.54 3.49
C ARG A 4 -24.82 2.71 4.72
N GLU A 5 -24.25 1.52 4.53
CA GLU A 5 -23.74 0.73 5.65
C GLU A 5 -22.71 1.56 6.44
N THR A 6 -22.67 1.40 7.76
CA THR A 6 -21.71 2.07 8.66
C THR A 6 -20.94 1.03 9.45
N PHE A 7 -19.78 1.38 9.98
CA PHE A 7 -19.07 0.53 10.93
C PHE A 7 -19.87 0.35 12.21
N GLY A 8 -19.84 -0.85 12.75
CA GLY A 8 -20.50 -1.17 14.03
C GLY A 8 -19.74 -0.63 15.25
N SER A 9 -18.44 -0.34 15.11
CA SER A 9 -17.59 0.16 16.19
C SER A 9 -16.45 1.04 15.68
N ARG A 10 -16.01 1.99 16.53
CA ARG A 10 -14.82 2.82 16.28
C ARG A 10 -13.56 1.96 16.10
N LEU A 11 -13.37 0.95 16.95
CA LEU A 11 -12.25 0.03 16.84
C LEU A 11 -12.29 -0.73 15.50
N GLY A 12 -13.50 -1.10 15.01
CA GLY A 12 -13.69 -1.69 13.71
C GLY A 12 -13.21 -0.78 12.58
N PHE A 13 -13.61 0.49 12.60
CA PHE A 13 -13.13 1.49 11.64
C PHE A 13 -11.60 1.61 11.65
N ILE A 14 -10.99 1.79 12.83
CA ILE A 14 -9.52 1.95 12.95
C ILE A 14 -8.80 0.71 12.42
N LEU A 15 -9.22 -0.49 12.83
CA LEU A 15 -8.55 -1.73 12.42
C LEU A 15 -8.76 -2.07 10.94
N VAL A 16 -9.91 -1.77 10.36
CA VAL A 16 -10.15 -1.99 8.92
C VAL A 16 -9.35 -0.98 8.10
N SER A 17 -9.36 0.29 8.46
CA SER A 17 -8.60 1.33 7.75
C SER A 17 -7.08 1.10 7.90
N ALA A 18 -6.62 0.76 9.10
CA ALA A 18 -5.24 0.36 9.32
C ALA A 18 -4.89 -0.92 8.54
N GLY A 19 -5.78 -1.92 8.48
CA GLY A 19 -5.58 -3.14 7.70
C GLY A 19 -5.53 -2.90 6.18
N CYS A 20 -6.11 -1.80 5.69
CA CYS A 20 -5.92 -1.35 4.31
C CYS A 20 -4.51 -0.76 4.09
N ALA A 21 -4.01 0.01 5.05
CA ALA A 21 -2.67 0.59 5.01
C ALA A 21 -1.60 -0.47 5.25
N ILE A 22 -1.76 -1.28 6.31
CA ILE A 22 -0.83 -2.34 6.73
C ILE A 22 -0.86 -3.49 5.72
N GLY A 23 0.06 -3.46 4.78
CA GLY A 23 0.18 -4.44 3.72
C GLY A 23 1.64 -4.82 3.46
N LEU A 24 1.92 -5.28 2.25
CA LEU A 24 3.29 -5.61 1.81
C LEU A 24 4.24 -4.41 1.90
N GLY A 25 3.70 -3.19 1.86
CA GLY A 25 4.45 -1.96 2.06
C GLY A 25 5.15 -1.87 3.41
N ASN A 26 4.49 -2.33 4.47
CA ASN A 26 5.00 -2.30 5.84
C ASN A 26 5.85 -3.53 6.17
N VAL A 27 5.38 -4.70 5.76
CA VAL A 27 5.97 -5.96 6.23
C VAL A 27 7.09 -6.48 5.32
N TRP A 28 7.20 -5.94 4.11
CA TRP A 28 8.22 -6.30 3.14
C TRP A 28 9.04 -5.10 2.65
N LYS A 29 8.38 -4.09 2.02
CA LYS A 29 9.07 -2.97 1.38
C LYS A 29 9.80 -2.09 2.39
N PHE A 30 9.19 -1.80 3.54
CA PHE A 30 9.79 -0.95 4.57
C PHE A 30 11.06 -1.55 5.17
N PRO A 31 11.11 -2.82 5.65
CA PRO A 31 12.36 -3.43 6.12
C PRO A 31 13.46 -3.46 5.04
N TYR A 32 13.10 -3.77 3.81
CA TYR A 32 14.02 -3.73 2.67
C TYR A 32 14.60 -2.31 2.46
N MET A 33 13.74 -1.29 2.47
CA MET A 33 14.18 0.11 2.30
C MET A 33 15.05 0.56 3.47
N ALA A 34 14.69 0.18 4.71
CA ALA A 34 15.52 0.47 5.88
C ALA A 34 16.89 -0.20 5.78
N GLY A 35 16.95 -1.46 5.36
CA GLY A 35 18.20 -2.17 5.11
C GLY A 35 19.07 -1.49 4.04
N LYS A 36 18.45 -1.10 2.92
CA LYS A 36 19.12 -0.48 1.77
C LYS A 36 19.64 0.93 2.05
N TYR A 37 18.93 1.72 2.87
CA TYR A 37 19.19 3.15 3.05
C TYR A 37 19.76 3.52 4.42
N GLY A 38 20.41 2.59 5.12
CA GLY A 38 21.19 2.89 6.33
C GLY A 38 20.35 2.92 7.63
N GLY A 39 19.35 2.05 7.73
CA GLY A 39 18.65 1.76 8.98
C GLY A 39 17.96 2.95 9.62
N ALA A 40 18.35 3.29 10.86
CA ALA A 40 17.69 4.30 11.67
C ALA A 40 17.66 5.70 11.07
N ALA A 41 18.67 6.11 10.30
CA ALA A 41 18.69 7.43 9.66
C ALA A 41 17.56 7.56 8.61
N PHE A 42 17.36 6.51 7.79
CA PHE A 42 16.22 6.43 6.88
C PHE A 42 14.89 6.46 7.63
N ILE A 43 14.77 5.71 8.73
CA ILE A 43 13.53 5.62 9.53
C ILE A 43 13.14 7.00 10.08
N LEU A 44 14.10 7.78 10.61
CA LEU A 44 13.82 9.13 11.11
C LEU A 44 13.27 10.05 10.02
N ILE A 45 13.88 10.05 8.84
CA ILE A 45 13.43 10.87 7.71
C ILE A 45 12.06 10.41 7.23
N TYR A 46 11.83 9.10 7.15
CA TYR A 46 10.54 8.52 6.82
C TYR A 46 9.42 8.97 7.78
N LEU A 47 9.66 8.92 9.10
CA LEU A 47 8.68 9.36 10.11
C LEU A 47 8.33 10.85 9.98
N ILE A 48 9.32 11.69 9.68
CA ILE A 48 9.10 13.12 9.42
C ILE A 48 8.17 13.31 8.22
N PHE A 49 8.46 12.64 7.10
CA PHE A 49 7.64 12.75 5.89
C PHE A 49 6.25 12.12 6.06
N LEU A 50 6.13 11.05 6.83
CA LEU A 50 4.84 10.44 7.14
C LEU A 50 3.91 11.42 7.83
N VAL A 51 4.42 12.17 8.82
CA VAL A 51 3.63 13.18 9.54
C VAL A 51 3.37 14.42 8.67
N LEU A 52 4.38 14.90 7.94
CA LEU A 52 4.26 16.14 7.16
C LEU A 52 3.43 15.96 5.88
N LEU A 53 3.52 14.81 5.22
CA LEU A 53 2.90 14.58 3.92
C LEU A 53 1.79 13.53 4.00
N GLY A 54 2.08 12.36 4.56
CA GLY A 54 1.13 11.24 4.59
C GLY A 54 -0.14 11.56 5.38
N LEU A 55 0.01 12.03 6.61
CA LEU A 55 -1.13 12.32 7.48
C LEU A 55 -2.09 13.39 6.92
N PRO A 56 -1.65 14.55 6.39
CA PRO A 56 -2.56 15.51 5.76
C PRO A 56 -3.33 14.94 4.56
N VAL A 57 -2.69 14.13 3.72
CA VAL A 57 -3.35 13.48 2.58
C VAL A 57 -4.41 12.48 3.05
N LEU A 58 -4.10 11.67 4.07
CA LEU A 58 -5.04 10.71 4.66
C LEU A 58 -6.29 11.41 5.20
N VAL A 59 -6.13 12.56 5.89
CA VAL A 59 -7.26 13.38 6.36
C VAL A 59 -8.09 13.90 5.19
N CYS A 60 -7.47 14.31 4.07
CA CYS A 60 -8.19 14.73 2.87
C CYS A 60 -9.04 13.59 2.28
N GLU A 61 -8.50 12.37 2.16
CA GLU A 61 -9.25 11.23 1.66
C GLU A 61 -10.46 10.88 2.53
N PHE A 62 -10.27 10.84 3.85
CA PHE A 62 -11.37 10.59 4.78
C PHE A 62 -12.41 11.70 4.74
N ALA A 63 -12.01 12.98 4.62
CA ALA A 63 -12.92 14.12 4.55
C ALA A 63 -13.83 14.03 3.32
N VAL A 64 -13.26 13.72 2.15
CA VAL A 64 -14.01 13.55 0.90
C VAL A 64 -15.02 12.40 1.03
N GLY A 65 -14.61 11.27 1.60
CA GLY A 65 -15.48 10.12 1.83
C GLY A 65 -16.61 10.43 2.80
N ARG A 66 -16.30 11.02 3.98
CA ARG A 66 -17.26 11.30 5.04
C ARG A 66 -18.27 12.38 4.65
N ALA A 67 -17.81 13.42 3.93
CA ALA A 67 -18.70 14.48 3.48
C ALA A 67 -19.69 14.03 2.40
N SER A 68 -19.24 13.15 1.49
CA SER A 68 -20.09 12.67 0.40
C SER A 68 -20.94 11.45 0.76
N HIS A 69 -20.54 10.66 1.75
CA HIS A 69 -21.07 9.33 2.02
C HIS A 69 -21.02 8.41 0.78
N LYS A 70 -20.02 8.58 -0.10
CA LYS A 70 -19.83 7.85 -1.35
C LYS A 70 -18.40 7.35 -1.50
N SER A 71 -18.23 6.33 -2.37
CA SER A 71 -16.92 5.99 -2.90
C SER A 71 -16.43 7.08 -3.87
N THR A 72 -15.17 6.99 -4.31
CA THR A 72 -14.60 7.91 -5.31
C THR A 72 -15.42 7.99 -6.59
N ALA A 73 -16.27 6.97 -6.87
CA ALA A 73 -17.19 6.96 -8.01
C ALA A 73 -18.06 8.21 -8.15
N ARG A 74 -18.49 8.76 -7.01
CA ARG A 74 -19.38 9.93 -6.96
C ARG A 74 -18.91 11.00 -5.98
N ALA A 75 -18.00 10.70 -5.08
CA ALA A 75 -17.59 11.62 -4.01
C ALA A 75 -17.11 12.97 -4.55
N PHE A 76 -16.27 12.96 -5.57
CA PHE A 76 -15.78 14.20 -6.20
C PHE A 76 -16.90 14.96 -6.90
N HIS A 77 -17.74 14.26 -7.69
CA HIS A 77 -18.85 14.86 -8.42
C HIS A 77 -19.87 15.54 -7.48
N ASP A 78 -20.15 14.92 -6.33
CA ASP A 78 -21.16 15.43 -5.39
C ASP A 78 -20.65 16.62 -4.56
N LEU A 79 -19.32 16.80 -4.46
CA LEU A 79 -18.69 17.85 -3.65
C LEU A 79 -18.01 18.94 -4.48
N GLU A 80 -17.72 18.72 -5.77
CA GLU A 80 -17.01 19.69 -6.60
C GLU A 80 -17.88 20.89 -6.97
N PRO A 81 -17.28 22.09 -7.16
CA PRO A 81 -18.02 23.25 -7.65
C PRO A 81 -18.44 23.04 -9.13
N GLU A 82 -19.47 23.76 -9.56
CA GLU A 82 -19.96 23.70 -10.93
C GLU A 82 -18.84 23.99 -11.94
N GLY A 83 -18.76 23.15 -12.98
CA GLY A 83 -17.78 23.26 -14.04
C GLY A 83 -16.38 22.74 -13.68
N ALA A 84 -16.16 22.17 -12.51
CA ALA A 84 -14.90 21.49 -12.17
C ALA A 84 -14.79 20.12 -12.82
N ASN A 85 -13.55 19.57 -12.89
CA ASN A 85 -13.26 18.32 -13.56
C ASN A 85 -12.77 17.22 -12.60
N PHE A 86 -12.81 17.43 -11.29
CA PHE A 86 -12.30 16.46 -10.32
C PHE A 86 -13.02 15.12 -10.37
N HIS A 87 -14.28 15.06 -10.79
CA HIS A 87 -15.03 13.81 -10.97
C HIS A 87 -14.32 12.82 -11.91
N ASN A 88 -13.48 13.30 -12.85
CA ASN A 88 -12.73 12.44 -13.75
C ASN A 88 -11.64 11.63 -13.01
N PHE A 89 -11.19 12.11 -11.84
CA PHE A 89 -10.27 11.34 -11.01
C PHE A 89 -10.86 10.00 -10.58
N SER A 90 -12.19 9.88 -10.51
CA SER A 90 -12.85 8.61 -10.17
C SER A 90 -12.44 7.43 -11.06
N TYR A 91 -12.16 7.69 -12.34
CA TYR A 91 -11.68 6.66 -13.27
C TYR A 91 -10.23 6.27 -12.98
N MET A 92 -9.37 7.27 -12.75
CA MET A 92 -7.96 7.05 -12.38
C MET A 92 -7.84 6.27 -11.08
N SER A 93 -8.62 6.62 -10.05
CA SER A 93 -8.73 5.91 -8.79
C SER A 93 -9.14 4.44 -8.99
N MET A 94 -10.14 4.18 -9.82
CA MET A 94 -10.60 2.81 -10.06
C MET A 94 -9.57 1.98 -10.82
N VAL A 95 -8.94 2.55 -11.86
CA VAL A 95 -7.83 1.89 -12.58
C VAL A 95 -6.72 1.53 -11.60
N SER A 96 -6.35 2.44 -10.68
CA SER A 96 -5.37 2.18 -9.64
C SER A 96 -5.71 0.96 -8.80
N ASN A 97 -6.95 0.88 -8.30
CA ASN A 97 -7.38 -0.23 -7.45
C ASN A 97 -7.37 -1.58 -8.19
N TYR A 98 -7.77 -1.59 -9.46
CA TYR A 98 -7.71 -2.82 -10.27
C TYR A 98 -6.26 -3.21 -10.56
N VAL A 99 -5.43 -2.29 -11.08
CA VAL A 99 -4.03 -2.59 -11.43
C VAL A 99 -3.24 -3.01 -10.19
N LEU A 100 -3.45 -2.34 -9.04
CA LEU A 100 -2.85 -2.74 -7.78
C LEU A 100 -3.20 -4.20 -7.44
N MET A 101 -4.48 -4.56 -7.53
CA MET A 101 -4.93 -5.89 -7.15
C MET A 101 -4.54 -6.97 -8.16
N MET A 102 -4.28 -6.63 -9.42
CA MET A 102 -3.83 -7.59 -10.43
C MET A 102 -2.53 -8.31 -9.99
N PHE A 103 -1.53 -7.58 -9.53
CA PHE A 103 -0.29 -8.20 -9.04
C PHE A 103 -0.33 -8.51 -7.53
N TYR A 104 -1.01 -7.70 -6.75
CA TYR A 104 -1.03 -7.85 -5.29
C TYR A 104 -1.69 -9.16 -4.84
N THR A 105 -2.77 -9.60 -5.52
CA THR A 105 -3.43 -10.88 -5.24
C THR A 105 -2.54 -12.07 -5.53
N MET A 106 -1.69 -11.99 -6.56
CA MET A 106 -0.67 -13.00 -6.87
C MET A 106 0.38 -13.09 -5.75
N VAL A 107 0.92 -11.94 -5.32
CA VAL A 107 1.91 -11.89 -4.23
C VAL A 107 1.31 -12.36 -2.91
N ALA A 108 0.05 -11.98 -2.60
CA ALA A 108 -0.67 -12.54 -1.45
C ALA A 108 -0.84 -14.07 -1.56
N GLY A 109 -1.02 -14.59 -2.76
CA GLY A 109 -1.01 -16.03 -3.05
C GLY A 109 0.33 -16.68 -2.70
N TRP A 110 1.46 -16.03 -3.00
CA TRP A 110 2.79 -16.52 -2.58
C TRP A 110 2.93 -16.59 -1.07
N MET A 111 2.41 -15.60 -0.33
CA MET A 111 2.45 -15.60 1.14
C MET A 111 1.67 -16.80 1.72
N LEU A 112 0.45 -17.06 1.23
CA LEU A 112 -0.34 -18.22 1.63
C LEU A 112 0.33 -19.54 1.25
N TYR A 113 0.90 -19.64 0.05
CA TYR A 113 1.64 -20.80 -0.38
C TYR A 113 2.84 -21.09 0.51
N TYR A 114 3.62 -20.06 0.87
CA TYR A 114 4.78 -20.21 1.76
C TYR A 114 4.37 -20.52 3.20
N CYS A 115 3.25 -19.99 3.69
CA CYS A 115 2.67 -20.40 4.97
C CYS A 115 2.40 -21.91 4.98
N TYR A 116 1.74 -22.42 3.94
CA TYR A 116 1.53 -23.87 3.76
C TYR A 116 2.85 -24.64 3.62
N ALA A 117 3.77 -24.17 2.80
CA ALA A 117 5.04 -24.86 2.53
C ALA A 117 5.92 -24.98 3.79
N MET A 118 6.01 -23.91 4.59
CA MET A 118 6.73 -23.91 5.87
C MET A 118 6.04 -24.83 6.90
N ALA A 119 4.73 -24.73 7.05
CA ALA A 119 3.96 -25.58 7.95
C ALA A 119 4.04 -27.08 7.58
N ALA A 120 4.06 -27.38 6.27
CA ALA A 120 4.24 -28.75 5.76
C ALA A 120 5.71 -29.24 5.80
N GLY A 121 6.67 -28.37 6.14
CA GLY A 121 8.10 -28.72 6.20
C GLY A 121 8.75 -28.91 4.83
N LYS A 122 8.17 -28.38 3.74
CA LYS A 122 8.71 -28.52 2.37
C LYS A 122 10.06 -27.84 2.16
N LEU A 123 10.40 -26.86 2.99
CA LEU A 123 11.66 -26.12 2.96
C LEU A 123 12.67 -26.61 4.01
N ALA A 124 12.28 -27.51 4.93
CA ALA A 124 13.15 -28.00 5.98
C ALA A 124 14.37 -28.73 5.43
N GLY A 125 15.56 -28.38 5.94
CA GLY A 125 16.83 -28.99 5.55
C GLY A 125 17.34 -28.60 4.15
N LYS A 126 16.69 -27.70 3.44
CA LYS A 126 17.17 -27.17 2.16
C LYS A 126 18.28 -26.15 2.38
N ASP A 127 19.32 -26.19 1.55
CA ASP A 127 20.35 -25.17 1.48
C ASP A 127 19.87 -23.90 0.72
N SER A 128 20.70 -22.87 0.72
CA SER A 128 20.34 -21.57 0.12
C SER A 128 20.02 -21.66 -1.37
N ALA A 129 20.73 -22.49 -2.12
CA ALA A 129 20.48 -22.69 -3.55
C ALA A 129 19.15 -23.40 -3.77
N GLN A 130 18.87 -24.47 -3.01
CA GLN A 130 17.62 -25.22 -3.07
C GLN A 130 16.39 -24.39 -2.65
N VAL A 131 16.56 -23.42 -1.72
CA VAL A 131 15.49 -22.48 -1.36
C VAL A 131 15.25 -21.48 -2.48
N ALA A 132 16.31 -21.00 -3.14
CA ALA A 132 16.18 -20.14 -4.32
C ALA A 132 15.48 -20.88 -5.47
N ASP A 133 15.90 -22.13 -5.75
CA ASP A 133 15.25 -22.98 -6.76
C ASP A 133 13.78 -23.26 -6.43
N TYR A 134 13.44 -23.39 -5.14
CA TYR A 134 12.06 -23.59 -4.72
C TYR A 134 11.17 -22.36 -5.04
N PHE A 135 11.71 -21.16 -4.85
CA PHE A 135 11.01 -19.92 -5.21
C PHE A 135 10.88 -19.75 -6.72
N THR A 136 11.97 -19.98 -7.47
CA THR A 136 11.94 -19.95 -8.93
C THR A 136 10.97 -20.99 -9.48
N GLY A 137 10.96 -22.22 -8.93
CA GLY A 137 10.01 -23.27 -9.31
C GLY A 137 8.55 -22.91 -9.04
N LEU A 138 8.27 -22.09 -8.00
CA LEU A 138 6.93 -21.52 -7.82
C LEU A 138 6.61 -20.53 -8.94
N GLN A 139 7.53 -19.62 -9.27
CA GLN A 139 7.34 -18.62 -10.32
C GLN A 139 7.18 -19.23 -11.72
N ASP A 140 7.88 -20.30 -12.01
CA ASP A 140 7.79 -21.04 -13.27
C ASP A 140 6.49 -21.86 -13.38
N SER A 141 5.83 -22.16 -12.25
CA SER A 141 4.59 -22.95 -12.23
C SER A 141 3.36 -22.06 -12.38
N ALA A 142 2.96 -21.80 -13.65
CA ALA A 142 1.75 -21.03 -13.96
C ALA A 142 0.49 -21.56 -13.22
N GLY A 143 0.34 -22.90 -13.14
CA GLY A 143 -0.81 -23.52 -12.49
C GLY A 143 -0.83 -23.28 -10.97
N THR A 144 0.30 -23.46 -10.29
CA THR A 144 0.41 -23.23 -8.84
C THR A 144 0.17 -21.76 -8.50
N MET A 145 0.81 -20.85 -9.23
CA MET A 145 0.60 -19.40 -9.02
C MET A 145 -0.85 -19.01 -9.22
N THR A 146 -1.48 -19.46 -10.32
CA THR A 146 -2.89 -19.17 -10.61
C THR A 146 -3.81 -19.71 -9.52
N LEU A 147 -3.59 -20.95 -9.05
CA LEU A 147 -4.41 -21.56 -7.99
C LEU A 147 -4.41 -20.72 -6.70
N TRP A 148 -3.21 -20.34 -6.21
CA TRP A 148 -3.10 -19.59 -4.97
C TRP A 148 -3.62 -18.16 -5.12
N MET A 149 -3.44 -17.52 -6.28
CA MET A 149 -4.08 -16.24 -6.60
C MET A 149 -5.61 -16.34 -6.58
N ILE A 150 -6.20 -17.38 -7.22
CA ILE A 150 -7.65 -17.60 -7.20
C ILE A 150 -8.15 -17.81 -5.77
N ILE A 151 -7.44 -18.59 -4.94
CA ILE A 151 -7.79 -18.78 -3.52
C ILE A 151 -7.88 -17.43 -2.80
N VAL A 152 -6.88 -16.55 -2.96
CA VAL A 152 -6.90 -15.20 -2.37
C VAL A 152 -8.09 -14.39 -2.84
N VAL A 153 -8.33 -14.35 -4.15
CA VAL A 153 -9.44 -13.58 -4.74
C VAL A 153 -10.80 -14.08 -4.23
N VAL A 154 -11.02 -15.38 -4.26
CA VAL A 154 -12.31 -15.99 -3.83
C VAL A 154 -12.54 -15.80 -2.34
N LEU A 155 -11.52 -16.01 -1.49
CA LEU A 155 -11.63 -15.80 -0.05
C LEU A 155 -11.95 -14.34 0.27
N SER A 156 -11.25 -13.39 -0.35
CA SER A 156 -11.40 -11.96 -0.06
C SER A 156 -12.75 -11.41 -0.57
N PHE A 157 -13.18 -11.75 -1.78
CA PHE A 157 -14.54 -11.41 -2.25
C PHE A 157 -15.63 -12.12 -1.44
N GLY A 158 -15.37 -13.36 -0.98
CA GLY A 158 -16.25 -14.08 -0.07
C GLY A 158 -16.48 -13.30 1.23
N VAL A 159 -15.43 -12.76 1.84
CA VAL A 159 -15.54 -11.87 3.02
C VAL A 159 -16.37 -10.64 2.72
N CYS A 160 -16.07 -9.94 1.62
CA CYS A 160 -16.79 -8.74 1.22
C CYS A 160 -18.29 -9.01 0.91
N SER A 161 -18.63 -10.21 0.45
CA SER A 161 -20.03 -10.58 0.15
C SER A 161 -20.95 -10.54 1.37
N LEU A 162 -20.39 -10.72 2.57
CA LEU A 162 -21.11 -10.70 3.85
C LEU A 162 -21.49 -9.28 4.33
N GLY A 163 -21.06 -8.24 3.61
CA GLY A 163 -21.31 -6.83 3.97
C GLY A 163 -20.24 -6.22 4.87
N VAL A 164 -20.43 -4.93 5.22
CA VAL A 164 -19.41 -4.17 5.95
C VAL A 164 -19.23 -4.68 7.38
N GLN A 165 -20.32 -4.79 8.15
CA GLN A 165 -20.22 -5.15 9.57
C GLN A 165 -19.90 -6.62 9.81
N ARG A 166 -20.59 -7.53 9.12
CA ARG A 166 -20.47 -8.98 9.35
C ARG A 166 -19.26 -9.59 8.66
N GLY A 167 -18.91 -9.09 7.48
CA GLY A 167 -17.76 -9.54 6.68
C GLY A 167 -16.51 -8.72 6.97
N LEU A 168 -16.43 -7.54 6.35
CA LEU A 168 -15.25 -6.68 6.37
C LEU A 168 -14.80 -6.37 7.81
N GLU A 169 -15.66 -5.76 8.64
CA GLU A 169 -15.26 -5.32 9.98
C GLU A 169 -14.92 -6.50 10.90
N LYS A 170 -15.81 -7.50 11.02
CA LYS A 170 -15.63 -8.61 11.96
C LYS A 170 -14.39 -9.44 11.62
N ILE A 171 -14.21 -9.80 10.34
CA ILE A 171 -13.13 -10.69 9.91
C ILE A 171 -11.80 -9.94 9.94
N THR A 172 -11.74 -8.72 9.37
CA THR A 172 -10.50 -7.91 9.40
C THR A 172 -10.08 -7.59 10.83
N LYS A 173 -11.03 -7.30 11.73
CA LYS A 173 -10.73 -7.08 13.15
C LYS A 173 -10.02 -8.27 13.79
N VAL A 174 -10.51 -9.50 13.57
CA VAL A 174 -9.87 -10.72 14.07
C VAL A 174 -8.48 -10.91 13.46
N MET A 175 -8.38 -10.76 12.14
CA MET A 175 -7.09 -10.88 11.43
C MET A 175 -6.07 -9.86 11.96
N MET A 176 -6.46 -8.60 12.14
CA MET A 176 -5.58 -7.56 12.66
C MET A 176 -5.15 -7.80 14.11
N MET A 177 -6.04 -8.30 14.96
CA MET A 177 -5.68 -8.68 16.35
C MET A 177 -4.66 -9.84 16.36
N CYS A 178 -4.87 -10.86 15.52
CA CYS A 178 -3.92 -11.96 15.35
C CYS A 178 -2.58 -11.47 14.79
N LEU A 179 -2.61 -10.58 13.78
CA LEU A 179 -1.43 -9.97 13.19
C LEU A 179 -0.61 -9.22 14.25
N LEU A 180 -1.26 -8.39 15.08
CA LEU A 180 -0.58 -7.63 16.13
C LEU A 180 0.00 -8.55 17.21
N ALA A 181 -0.66 -9.64 17.54
CA ALA A 181 -0.10 -10.63 18.48
C ALA A 181 1.10 -11.36 17.87
N LEU A 182 0.99 -11.81 16.61
CA LEU A 182 2.07 -12.51 15.89
C LEU A 182 3.31 -11.64 15.74
N ILE A 183 3.14 -10.35 15.37
CA ILE A 183 4.29 -9.47 15.15
C ILE A 183 5.10 -9.24 16.43
N VAL A 184 4.43 -9.13 17.58
CA VAL A 184 5.11 -9.00 18.88
C VAL A 184 5.88 -10.29 19.21
N VAL A 185 5.25 -11.46 19.07
CA VAL A 185 5.89 -12.76 19.34
C VAL A 185 7.11 -12.96 18.44
N LEU A 186 6.98 -12.68 17.14
CA LEU A 186 8.08 -12.82 16.17
C LEU A 186 9.22 -11.83 16.44
N ALA A 187 8.91 -10.58 16.80
CA ALA A 187 9.92 -9.58 17.12
C ALA A 187 10.69 -9.96 18.40
N VAL A 188 9.99 -10.37 19.47
CA VAL A 188 10.65 -10.86 20.70
C VAL A 188 11.56 -12.03 20.37
N HIS A 189 11.10 -13.01 19.59
CA HIS A 189 11.93 -14.14 19.18
C HIS A 189 13.18 -13.69 18.39
N SER A 190 13.02 -12.79 17.41
CA SER A 190 14.14 -12.28 16.61
C SER A 190 15.21 -11.59 17.47
N LEU A 191 14.79 -10.87 18.51
CA LEU A 191 15.70 -10.21 19.47
C LEU A 191 16.46 -11.18 20.37
N THR A 192 16.00 -12.42 20.51
CA THR A 192 16.68 -13.46 21.32
C THR A 192 17.74 -14.25 20.52
N LEU A 193 17.90 -13.99 19.25
CA LEU A 193 18.89 -14.67 18.41
C LEU A 193 20.31 -14.18 18.73
N ASP A 194 21.26 -15.11 18.71
CA ASP A 194 22.69 -14.78 18.86
C ASP A 194 23.14 -13.90 17.68
N GLY A 195 23.78 -12.76 17.98
CA GLY A 195 24.19 -11.78 16.98
C GLY A 195 23.12 -10.77 16.56
N ALA A 196 21.88 -10.89 17.00
CA ALA A 196 20.78 -9.97 16.63
C ALA A 196 21.05 -8.51 17.07
N MET A 197 21.84 -8.30 18.13
CA MET A 197 22.07 -6.96 18.71
C MET A 197 22.79 -6.01 17.74
N GLU A 198 23.60 -6.51 16.82
CA GLU A 198 24.20 -5.66 15.75
C GLU A 198 23.13 -5.15 14.81
N GLY A 199 22.18 -6.00 14.41
CA GLY A 199 21.03 -5.60 13.61
C GLY A 199 20.11 -4.62 14.34
N VAL A 200 19.92 -4.77 15.65
CA VAL A 200 19.17 -3.82 16.47
C VAL A 200 19.85 -2.45 16.49
N LYS A 201 21.18 -2.41 16.65
CA LYS A 201 21.95 -1.15 16.60
C LYS A 201 21.81 -0.48 15.23
N PHE A 202 22.00 -1.23 14.15
CA PHE A 202 21.81 -0.73 12.78
C PHE A 202 20.41 -0.14 12.57
N TYR A 203 19.39 -0.79 13.12
CA TYR A 203 18.00 -0.43 12.93
C TYR A 203 17.53 0.74 13.81
N LEU A 204 18.06 0.90 15.01
CA LEU A 204 17.59 1.88 16.00
C LEU A 204 18.56 3.03 16.27
N VAL A 205 19.86 2.89 15.95
CA VAL A 205 20.86 3.94 16.17
C VAL A 205 21.21 4.62 14.84
N PRO A 206 20.86 5.92 14.67
CA PRO A 206 21.12 6.62 13.41
C PRO A 206 22.61 6.76 13.13
N ASP A 207 23.04 6.32 11.95
CA ASP A 207 24.38 6.57 11.40
C ASP A 207 24.28 7.52 10.21
N PHE A 208 24.54 8.82 10.47
CA PHE A 208 24.51 9.84 9.43
C PHE A 208 25.75 9.82 8.53
N ALA A 209 26.86 9.19 8.97
CA ALA A 209 28.04 9.01 8.13
C ALA A 209 27.76 7.95 7.06
N ALA A 210 27.25 6.78 7.44
CA ALA A 210 26.78 5.76 6.49
C ALA A 210 25.71 6.30 5.54
N MET A 211 24.79 7.13 6.03
CA MET A 211 23.80 7.80 5.17
C MET A 211 24.46 8.70 4.11
N ALA A 212 25.53 9.40 4.44
CA ALA A 212 26.26 10.26 3.49
C ALA A 212 26.96 9.43 2.41
N GLU A 213 27.52 8.27 2.74
CA GLU A 213 28.12 7.32 1.79
C GLU A 213 27.11 6.74 0.80
N ILE A 214 25.90 6.40 1.26
CA ILE A 214 24.78 5.94 0.40
C ILE A 214 24.30 7.07 -0.52
N GLY A 215 24.48 8.31 -0.10
CA GLY A 215 24.00 9.52 -0.77
C GLY A 215 22.72 10.06 -0.14
N ILE A 216 22.85 11.19 0.56
CA ILE A 216 21.75 11.85 1.30
C ILE A 216 20.49 12.02 0.45
N GLY A 217 20.64 12.43 -0.83
CA GLY A 217 19.51 12.61 -1.75
C GLY A 217 18.75 11.31 -2.02
N ASN A 218 19.45 10.17 -2.11
CA ASN A 218 18.82 8.86 -2.34
C ASN A 218 18.05 8.39 -1.10
N VAL A 219 18.59 8.60 0.09
CA VAL A 219 17.94 8.25 1.36
C VAL A 219 16.68 9.10 1.56
N ILE A 220 16.76 10.42 1.35
CA ILE A 220 15.61 11.34 1.43
C ILE A 220 14.53 10.92 0.43
N PHE A 221 14.89 10.64 -0.82
CA PHE A 221 13.96 10.22 -1.84
C PHE A 221 13.29 8.87 -1.50
N GLY A 222 14.07 7.90 -1.03
CA GLY A 222 13.56 6.60 -0.60
C GLY A 222 12.58 6.73 0.57
N ALA A 223 12.91 7.52 1.59
CA ALA A 223 12.07 7.76 2.76
C ALA A 223 10.76 8.47 2.40
N LEU A 224 10.84 9.44 1.51
CA LEU A 224 9.71 10.20 1.01
C LEU A 224 8.75 9.32 0.18
N SER A 225 9.30 8.51 -0.73
CA SER A 225 8.53 7.53 -1.52
C SER A 225 7.83 6.52 -0.62
N GLN A 226 8.51 6.01 0.40
CA GLN A 226 7.94 5.07 1.37
C GLN A 226 6.82 5.71 2.20
N ALA A 227 6.92 6.97 2.57
CA ALA A 227 5.88 7.68 3.35
C ALA A 227 4.54 7.81 2.59
N PHE A 228 4.57 7.94 1.26
CA PHE A 228 3.35 7.89 0.45
C PHE A 228 2.80 6.47 0.28
N PHE A 229 3.71 5.51 0.11
CA PHE A 229 3.31 4.14 -0.17
C PHE A 229 2.68 3.45 1.04
N THR A 230 3.21 3.67 2.25
CA THR A 230 2.83 2.94 3.47
C THR A 230 1.34 3.11 3.83
N LEU A 231 0.79 4.30 3.70
CA LEU A 231 -0.61 4.60 4.05
C LEU A 231 -1.62 4.26 2.94
N SER A 232 -1.17 3.71 1.80
CA SER A 232 -2.02 3.38 0.65
C SER A 232 -2.88 4.57 0.17
N ILE A 233 -2.36 5.81 0.30
CA ILE A 233 -3.05 7.06 -0.05
C ILE A 233 -2.90 7.39 -1.52
N GLY A 234 -3.82 8.20 -2.06
CA GLY A 234 -3.85 8.61 -3.46
C GLY A 234 -4.68 7.72 -4.37
N ALA A 235 -4.95 6.47 -3.99
CA ALA A 235 -5.82 5.57 -4.74
C ALA A 235 -7.32 5.76 -4.44
N GLY A 236 -7.66 6.50 -3.39
CA GLY A 236 -9.03 6.68 -2.93
C GLY A 236 -9.60 5.50 -2.14
N SER A 237 -8.76 4.54 -1.74
CA SER A 237 -9.20 3.43 -0.89
C SER A 237 -9.64 3.91 0.49
N MET A 238 -8.99 4.93 1.05
CA MET A 238 -9.38 5.51 2.33
C MET A 238 -10.67 6.32 2.24
N THR A 239 -11.03 6.84 1.07
CA THR A 239 -12.30 7.54 0.83
C THR A 239 -13.50 6.66 1.15
N ILE A 240 -13.48 5.36 0.79
CA ILE A 240 -14.60 4.47 1.08
C ILE A 240 -14.79 4.27 2.58
N PHE A 241 -13.69 4.13 3.36
CA PHE A 241 -13.78 3.99 4.82
C PHE A 241 -14.23 5.29 5.47
N GLY A 242 -13.80 6.45 4.97
CA GLY A 242 -14.34 7.75 5.35
C GLY A 242 -15.87 7.81 5.16
N SER A 243 -16.39 7.23 4.06
CA SER A 243 -17.83 7.23 3.77
C SER A 243 -18.69 6.39 4.73
N TYR A 244 -18.06 5.50 5.50
CA TYR A 244 -18.69 4.68 6.53
C TYR A 244 -18.53 5.26 7.95
N LEU A 245 -17.75 6.36 8.08
CA LEU A 245 -17.44 7.01 9.36
C LEU A 245 -18.53 8.01 9.75
N GLY A 246 -18.96 7.94 11.01
CA GLY A 246 -19.86 8.93 11.63
C GLY A 246 -19.17 10.27 11.88
N LYS A 247 -19.95 11.25 12.39
CA LYS A 247 -19.48 12.61 12.69
C LYS A 247 -19.13 12.83 14.16
N ASP A 248 -19.03 11.78 14.94
CA ASP A 248 -18.78 11.86 16.39
C ASP A 248 -17.35 12.27 16.72
N ARG A 249 -16.40 12.02 15.80
CA ARG A 249 -14.97 12.25 15.99
C ARG A 249 -14.36 13.07 14.85
N SER A 250 -13.36 13.89 15.22
CA SER A 250 -12.56 14.65 14.26
C SER A 250 -11.66 13.72 13.43
N LEU A 251 -11.46 14.06 12.16
CA LEU A 251 -10.71 13.19 11.25
C LEU A 251 -9.21 13.13 11.56
N LEU A 252 -8.61 14.21 12.07
CA LEU A 252 -7.19 14.22 12.40
C LEU A 252 -6.86 13.19 13.49
N GLY A 253 -7.69 13.11 14.53
CA GLY A 253 -7.49 12.13 15.61
C GLY A 253 -7.58 10.68 15.10
N GLU A 254 -8.58 10.38 14.29
CA GLU A 254 -8.75 9.04 13.71
C GLU A 254 -7.61 8.69 12.72
N SER A 255 -7.22 9.63 11.86
CA SER A 255 -6.08 9.45 10.95
C SER A 255 -4.77 9.21 11.70
N LEU A 256 -4.55 9.91 12.81
CA LEU A 256 -3.36 9.73 13.65
C LEU A 256 -3.31 8.33 14.26
N HIS A 257 -4.43 7.80 14.76
CA HIS A 257 -4.47 6.41 15.29
C HIS A 257 -4.12 5.38 14.23
N ILE A 258 -4.65 5.56 13.02
CA ILE A 258 -4.34 4.67 11.89
C ILE A 258 -2.86 4.77 11.52
N THR A 259 -2.31 5.98 11.41
CA THR A 259 -0.90 6.22 11.09
C THR A 259 0.04 5.63 12.15
N ILE A 260 -0.29 5.77 13.45
CA ILE A 260 0.49 5.18 14.54
C ILE A 260 0.48 3.65 14.45
N LEU A 261 -0.68 3.04 14.18
CA LEU A 261 -0.79 1.59 14.07
C LEU A 261 -0.05 1.06 12.85
N ASP A 262 -0.15 1.73 11.71
CA ASP A 262 0.59 1.45 10.48
C ASP A 262 2.10 1.50 10.72
N THR A 263 2.57 2.58 11.32
CA THR A 263 3.99 2.79 11.66
C THR A 263 4.48 1.74 12.66
N PHE A 264 3.69 1.42 13.68
CA PHE A 264 4.04 0.38 14.64
C PHE A 264 4.29 -0.95 13.95
N VAL A 265 3.41 -1.36 13.03
CA VAL A 265 3.59 -2.61 12.29
C VAL A 265 4.82 -2.56 11.38
N ALA A 266 5.06 -1.44 10.68
CA ALA A 266 6.26 -1.28 9.86
C ALA A 266 7.55 -1.40 10.68
N LEU A 267 7.63 -0.71 11.82
CA LEU A 267 8.79 -0.75 12.71
C LEU A 267 9.00 -2.13 13.32
N MET A 268 7.94 -2.80 13.75
CA MET A 268 8.02 -4.15 14.29
C MET A 268 8.42 -5.18 13.23
N ALA A 269 7.95 -5.04 11.99
CA ALA A 269 8.39 -5.89 10.88
C ALA A 269 9.90 -5.74 10.62
N GLY A 270 10.42 -4.51 10.69
CA GLY A 270 11.87 -4.27 10.63
C GLY A 270 12.63 -4.93 11.77
N LEU A 271 12.09 -4.89 13.01
CA LEU A 271 12.67 -5.59 14.18
C LEU A 271 12.60 -7.12 14.09
N ILE A 272 11.71 -7.67 13.27
CA ILE A 272 11.70 -9.11 12.97
C ILE A 272 12.82 -9.44 11.97
N ILE A 273 12.90 -8.68 10.88
CA ILE A 273 13.68 -9.04 9.70
C ILE A 273 15.15 -8.66 9.85
N ILE A 274 15.45 -7.42 10.25
CA ILE A 274 16.82 -6.90 10.24
C ILE A 274 17.70 -7.60 11.28
N PRO A 275 17.30 -7.73 12.57
CA PRO A 275 18.11 -8.49 13.54
C PRO A 275 18.31 -9.95 13.14
N ALA A 276 17.30 -10.59 12.55
CA ALA A 276 17.45 -11.97 12.05
C ALA A 276 18.44 -12.06 10.89
N CYS A 277 18.45 -11.10 9.95
CA CYS A 277 19.44 -11.05 8.88
C CYS A 277 20.87 -10.92 9.44
N PHE A 278 21.10 -10.03 10.39
CA PHE A 278 22.41 -9.86 11.04
C PHE A 278 22.86 -11.11 11.80
N ALA A 279 21.95 -11.74 12.57
CA ALA A 279 22.24 -12.96 13.31
C ALA A 279 22.73 -14.10 12.42
N PHE A 280 22.29 -14.16 11.16
CA PHE A 280 22.66 -15.21 10.22
C PHE A 280 23.57 -14.71 9.07
N GLY A 281 24.14 -13.50 9.20
CA GLY A 281 25.11 -12.96 8.23
C GLY A 281 24.56 -12.70 6.83
N VAL A 282 23.28 -12.29 6.74
CA VAL A 282 22.58 -12.03 5.49
C VAL A 282 22.29 -10.54 5.33
N GLU A 283 22.46 -10.02 4.10
CA GLU A 283 22.18 -8.62 3.81
C GLU A 283 20.67 -8.34 3.76
N PRO A 284 20.16 -7.36 4.54
CA PRO A 284 18.74 -7.03 4.56
C PRO A 284 18.25 -6.28 3.30
N GLY A 285 19.15 -5.91 2.39
CA GLY A 285 18.86 -5.15 1.16
C GLY A 285 18.54 -5.96 -0.10
N ALA A 286 18.20 -7.26 0.02
CA ALA A 286 18.10 -8.19 -1.12
C ALA A 286 16.77 -8.18 -1.92
N GLY A 287 15.88 -7.19 -1.72
CA GLY A 287 14.63 -7.07 -2.49
C GLY A 287 13.62 -8.21 -2.26
N PRO A 288 12.90 -8.69 -3.29
CA PRO A 288 11.96 -9.82 -3.17
C PRO A 288 12.58 -11.11 -2.64
N GLY A 289 13.84 -11.33 -2.94
CA GLY A 289 14.62 -12.45 -2.40
C GLY A 289 14.70 -12.46 -0.87
N LEU A 290 14.62 -11.30 -0.24
CA LEU A 290 14.65 -11.20 1.22
C LEU A 290 13.55 -12.05 1.88
N VAL A 291 12.32 -11.94 1.43
CA VAL A 291 11.18 -12.63 2.06
C VAL A 291 11.10 -14.11 1.65
N PHE A 292 11.32 -14.43 0.37
CA PHE A 292 11.05 -15.77 -0.16
C PHE A 292 12.28 -16.68 -0.27
N ILE A 293 13.48 -16.12 -0.17
CA ILE A 293 14.74 -16.87 -0.23
C ILE A 293 15.50 -16.71 1.08
N THR A 294 15.81 -15.47 1.47
CA THR A 294 16.66 -15.20 2.64
C THR A 294 16.03 -15.63 3.95
N LEU A 295 14.82 -15.18 4.24
CA LEU A 295 14.15 -15.53 5.52
C LEU A 295 13.85 -17.03 5.66
N PRO A 296 13.39 -17.78 4.64
CA PRO A 296 13.32 -19.23 4.74
C PRO A 296 14.66 -19.91 5.05
N ASN A 297 15.79 -19.39 4.52
CA ASN A 297 17.12 -19.88 4.89
C ASN A 297 17.46 -19.59 6.35
N VAL A 298 17.12 -18.39 6.84
CA VAL A 298 17.26 -18.03 8.25
C VAL A 298 16.44 -18.99 9.13
N PHE A 299 15.19 -19.24 8.79
CA PHE A 299 14.35 -20.19 9.54
C PHE A 299 14.91 -21.61 9.52
N ASN A 300 15.49 -22.07 8.40
CA ASN A 300 16.11 -23.40 8.33
C ASN A 300 17.30 -23.58 9.29
N GLN A 301 17.97 -22.50 9.68
CA GLN A 301 19.08 -22.50 10.62
C GLN A 301 18.63 -22.38 12.09
N MET A 302 17.37 -22.00 12.32
CA MET A 302 16.81 -21.80 13.64
C MET A 302 16.27 -23.09 14.25
N THR A 303 16.41 -23.25 15.56
CA THR A 303 15.72 -24.29 16.31
C THR A 303 14.20 -24.06 16.24
N GLY A 304 13.44 -25.03 15.73
CA GLY A 304 12.00 -24.89 15.52
C GLY A 304 11.62 -24.02 14.30
N GLY A 305 12.54 -23.78 13.39
CA GLY A 305 12.37 -22.87 12.25
C GLY A 305 11.15 -23.15 11.38
N LYS A 306 10.70 -24.42 11.28
CA LYS A 306 9.43 -24.76 10.63
C LYS A 306 8.24 -24.03 11.23
N ILE A 307 8.18 -23.92 12.57
CA ILE A 307 7.09 -23.23 13.29
C ILE A 307 7.24 -21.73 13.10
N TRP A 308 8.44 -21.19 13.32
CA TRP A 308 8.69 -19.74 13.18
C TRP A 308 8.45 -19.25 11.77
N GLY A 309 8.88 -20.00 10.77
CA GLY A 309 8.61 -19.67 9.37
C GLY A 309 7.12 -19.72 9.04
N ALA A 310 6.39 -20.73 9.51
CA ALA A 310 4.94 -20.80 9.31
C ALA A 310 4.20 -19.64 9.96
N LEU A 311 4.58 -19.25 11.20
CA LEU A 311 4.00 -18.09 11.90
C LEU A 311 4.34 -16.77 11.20
N PHE A 312 5.57 -16.63 10.68
CA PHE A 312 5.96 -15.46 9.91
C PHE A 312 5.13 -15.33 8.62
N PHE A 313 5.01 -16.39 7.84
CA PHE A 313 4.20 -16.35 6.62
C PHE A 313 2.69 -16.25 6.89
N LEU A 314 2.21 -16.72 8.04
CA LEU A 314 0.84 -16.47 8.49
C LEU A 314 0.63 -14.98 8.81
N PHE A 315 1.57 -14.34 9.50
CA PHE A 315 1.57 -12.90 9.73
C PHE A 315 1.56 -12.12 8.41
N MET A 316 2.45 -12.47 7.46
CA MET A 316 2.51 -11.88 6.13
C MET A 316 1.21 -12.06 5.34
N SER A 317 0.59 -13.25 5.46
CA SER A 317 -0.70 -13.55 4.82
C SER A 317 -1.82 -12.69 5.38
N PHE A 318 -1.88 -12.49 6.69
CA PHE A 318 -2.90 -11.62 7.30
C PHE A 318 -2.71 -10.15 6.87
N ALA A 319 -1.47 -9.66 6.82
CA ALA A 319 -1.17 -8.32 6.34
C ALA A 319 -1.61 -8.13 4.88
N SER A 320 -1.28 -9.06 3.99
CA SER A 320 -1.67 -8.98 2.59
C SER A 320 -3.18 -9.12 2.38
N LEU A 321 -3.84 -10.08 3.02
CA LEU A 321 -5.28 -10.33 2.89
C LEU A 321 -6.11 -9.17 3.43
N SER A 322 -5.71 -8.50 4.52
CA SER A 322 -6.45 -7.34 5.04
C SER A 322 -6.49 -6.21 4.03
N THR A 323 -5.39 -5.93 3.34
CA THR A 323 -5.33 -4.96 2.25
C THR A 323 -6.20 -5.40 1.05
N VAL A 324 -6.11 -6.66 0.62
CA VAL A 324 -6.93 -7.17 -0.51
C VAL A 324 -8.42 -7.01 -0.23
N ILE A 325 -8.88 -7.43 0.96
CA ILE A 325 -10.29 -7.31 1.37
C ILE A 325 -10.72 -5.83 1.36
N ALA A 326 -9.88 -4.94 1.90
CA ALA A 326 -10.16 -3.52 1.96
C ALA A 326 -10.30 -2.86 0.58
N VAL A 327 -9.38 -3.17 -0.35
CA VAL A 327 -9.41 -2.64 -1.72
C VAL A 327 -10.56 -3.27 -2.53
N PHE A 328 -10.89 -4.55 -2.30
CA PHE A 328 -12.06 -5.16 -2.94
C PHE A 328 -13.37 -4.53 -2.48
N GLU A 329 -13.49 -4.14 -1.20
CA GLU A 329 -14.65 -3.38 -0.75
C GLU A 329 -14.76 -2.03 -1.48
N ASN A 330 -13.64 -1.34 -1.76
CA ASN A 330 -13.65 -0.12 -2.56
C ASN A 330 -14.14 -0.39 -4.00
N ILE A 331 -13.66 -1.46 -4.66
CA ILE A 331 -14.07 -1.86 -6.02
C ILE A 331 -15.57 -2.20 -6.05
N ILE A 332 -16.06 -2.95 -5.06
CA ILE A 332 -17.49 -3.32 -4.94
C ILE A 332 -18.33 -2.06 -4.77
N SER A 333 -17.96 -1.21 -3.82
CA SER A 333 -18.68 0.04 -3.53
C SER A 333 -18.69 1.01 -4.71
N TYR A 334 -17.58 1.09 -5.45
CA TYR A 334 -17.54 1.86 -6.69
C TYR A 334 -18.56 1.36 -7.70
N SER A 335 -18.62 0.04 -7.90
CA SER A 335 -19.58 -0.58 -8.83
C SER A 335 -21.04 -0.35 -8.40
N MET A 336 -21.30 -0.39 -7.09
CA MET A 336 -22.62 -0.09 -6.52
C MET A 336 -22.99 1.38 -6.72
N ASP A 337 -22.11 2.31 -6.39
CA ASP A 337 -22.34 3.76 -6.48
C ASP A 337 -22.46 4.24 -7.94
N ARG A 338 -21.65 3.68 -8.86
CA ARG A 338 -21.58 4.12 -10.27
C ARG A 338 -22.66 3.50 -11.14
N LYS A 339 -22.89 2.17 -10.96
CA LYS A 339 -23.76 1.38 -11.84
C LYS A 339 -25.09 1.00 -11.17
N GLY A 340 -25.28 1.31 -9.89
CA GLY A 340 -26.47 0.93 -9.13
C GLY A 340 -26.62 -0.59 -8.93
N TRP A 341 -25.53 -1.36 -9.00
CA TRP A 341 -25.56 -2.79 -8.83
C TRP A 341 -25.86 -3.20 -7.39
N SER A 342 -26.53 -4.34 -7.21
CA SER A 342 -26.59 -4.99 -5.89
C SER A 342 -25.20 -5.48 -5.48
N ARG A 343 -24.94 -5.59 -4.16
CA ARG A 343 -23.67 -6.11 -3.63
C ARG A 343 -23.32 -7.48 -4.21
N GLY A 344 -24.28 -8.41 -4.27
CA GLY A 344 -24.05 -9.75 -4.84
C GLY A 344 -23.60 -9.71 -6.30
N LYS A 345 -24.26 -8.89 -7.15
CA LYS A 345 -23.85 -8.71 -8.54
C LYS A 345 -22.47 -8.08 -8.64
N ALA A 346 -22.20 -7.04 -7.85
CA ALA A 346 -20.89 -6.38 -7.83
C ALA A 346 -19.77 -7.34 -7.40
N VAL A 347 -20.00 -8.17 -6.38
CA VAL A 347 -19.05 -9.20 -5.93
C VAL A 347 -18.73 -10.19 -7.04
N ILE A 348 -19.75 -10.82 -7.65
CA ILE A 348 -19.52 -11.86 -8.66
C ILE A 348 -18.80 -11.30 -9.90
N VAL A 349 -19.29 -10.16 -10.42
CA VAL A 349 -18.70 -9.59 -11.65
C VAL A 349 -17.27 -9.13 -11.41
N ASN A 350 -16.98 -8.44 -10.29
CA ASN A 350 -15.64 -7.96 -9.99
C ASN A 350 -14.69 -9.12 -9.60
N MET A 351 -15.18 -10.19 -8.96
CA MET A 351 -14.39 -11.39 -8.67
C MET A 351 -13.93 -12.08 -9.95
N VAL A 352 -14.85 -12.30 -10.91
CA VAL A 352 -14.48 -12.90 -12.21
C VAL A 352 -13.52 -11.98 -12.97
N ALA A 353 -13.82 -10.68 -13.02
CA ALA A 353 -12.94 -9.71 -13.67
C ALA A 353 -11.55 -9.71 -13.04
N MET A 354 -11.45 -9.73 -11.70
CA MET A 354 -10.17 -9.74 -11.01
C MET A 354 -9.35 -11.00 -11.28
N ILE A 355 -9.97 -12.17 -11.28
CA ILE A 355 -9.28 -13.43 -11.65
C ILE A 355 -8.68 -13.31 -13.05
N LEU A 356 -9.47 -12.86 -14.04
CA LEU A 356 -9.00 -12.73 -15.42
C LEU A 356 -7.91 -11.68 -15.58
N LEU A 357 -8.08 -10.52 -14.93
CA LEU A 357 -7.13 -9.41 -15.03
C LEU A 357 -5.82 -9.67 -14.28
N SER A 358 -5.79 -10.57 -13.28
CA SER A 358 -4.57 -10.95 -12.58
C SER A 358 -3.74 -12.01 -13.33
N LEU A 359 -4.30 -12.68 -14.34
CA LEU A 359 -3.55 -13.70 -15.11
C LEU A 359 -2.31 -13.16 -15.83
N PRO A 360 -2.31 -11.96 -16.45
CA PRO A 360 -1.10 -11.41 -17.05
C PRO A 360 0.06 -11.24 -16.06
N ALA A 361 -0.22 -10.79 -14.82
CA ALA A 361 0.80 -10.69 -13.77
C ALA A 361 1.39 -12.06 -13.42
N VAL A 362 0.53 -13.07 -13.26
CA VAL A 362 0.96 -14.47 -13.02
C VAL A 362 1.80 -14.99 -14.18
N PHE A 363 1.33 -14.82 -15.41
CA PHE A 363 1.99 -15.34 -16.61
C PHE A 363 3.27 -14.57 -16.96
N GLY A 364 3.44 -13.35 -16.47
CA GLY A 364 4.66 -12.55 -16.65
C GLY A 364 5.92 -13.21 -16.11
N PHE A 365 5.81 -14.16 -15.18
CA PHE A 365 6.94 -14.93 -14.64
C PHE A 365 7.26 -16.19 -15.44
N ASN A 366 6.33 -16.69 -16.27
CA ASN A 366 6.45 -17.97 -16.97
C ASN A 366 6.04 -17.84 -18.45
N ILE A 367 4.78 -18.03 -18.81
CA ILE A 367 4.30 -18.08 -20.20
C ILE A 367 4.60 -16.78 -20.97
N LEU A 368 4.50 -15.62 -20.31
CA LEU A 368 4.71 -14.29 -20.88
C LEU A 368 6.03 -13.64 -20.42
N SER A 369 7.00 -14.42 -19.91
CA SER A 369 8.29 -13.92 -19.39
C SER A 369 9.13 -13.17 -20.44
N GLY A 370 8.87 -13.40 -21.73
CA GLY A 370 9.49 -12.64 -22.82
C GLY A 370 8.97 -11.19 -22.96
N ILE A 371 7.86 -10.83 -22.30
CA ILE A 371 7.31 -9.48 -22.30
C ILE A 371 7.98 -8.67 -21.21
N GLN A 372 8.87 -7.75 -21.59
CA GLN A 372 9.66 -6.90 -20.69
C GLN A 372 9.31 -5.42 -20.88
N PRO A 373 8.18 -4.96 -20.37
CA PRO A 373 7.56 -3.70 -20.76
C PRO A 373 8.35 -2.47 -20.30
N LEU A 374 9.11 -2.56 -19.22
CA LEU A 374 9.97 -1.49 -18.73
C LEU A 374 11.45 -1.67 -19.12
N GLY A 375 11.76 -2.65 -19.98
CA GLY A 375 13.11 -2.99 -20.45
C GLY A 375 13.64 -4.30 -19.87
N ALA A 376 14.88 -4.67 -20.24
CA ALA A 376 15.49 -5.94 -19.90
C ALA A 376 15.43 -6.25 -18.38
N GLY A 377 15.05 -7.47 -18.04
CA GLY A 377 14.94 -7.97 -16.66
C GLY A 377 13.66 -7.54 -15.93
N THR A 378 12.70 -6.90 -16.61
CA THR A 378 11.39 -6.57 -16.04
C THR A 378 10.30 -7.50 -16.53
N ASN A 379 9.20 -7.58 -15.81
CA ASN A 379 8.03 -8.38 -16.16
C ASN A 379 6.73 -7.53 -16.09
N ILE A 380 5.59 -8.17 -16.28
CA ILE A 380 4.29 -7.49 -16.28
C ILE A 380 3.96 -6.91 -14.91
N MET A 381 4.30 -7.60 -13.80
CA MET A 381 4.11 -7.11 -12.44
C MET A 381 4.87 -5.79 -12.20
N ASP A 382 6.09 -5.67 -12.74
CA ASP A 382 6.88 -4.44 -12.61
C ASP A 382 6.21 -3.26 -13.29
N LEU A 383 5.55 -3.47 -14.44
CA LEU A 383 4.76 -2.43 -15.12
C LEU A 383 3.54 -2.04 -14.29
N GLU A 384 2.82 -3.01 -13.75
CA GLU A 384 1.63 -2.78 -12.93
C GLU A 384 1.99 -2.01 -11.66
N ASP A 385 3.05 -2.41 -10.95
CA ASP A 385 3.55 -1.68 -9.79
C ASP A 385 4.04 -0.27 -10.17
N PHE A 386 4.74 -0.11 -11.28
CA PHE A 386 5.16 1.20 -11.76
C PHE A 386 3.98 2.13 -12.04
N ILE A 387 2.92 1.64 -12.68
CA ILE A 387 1.70 2.43 -12.94
C ILE A 387 1.08 2.91 -11.63
N VAL A 388 0.99 2.06 -10.63
CA VAL A 388 0.37 2.38 -9.34
C VAL A 388 1.31 3.21 -8.47
N SER A 389 2.48 2.66 -8.14
CA SER A 389 3.38 3.22 -7.12
C SER A 389 4.09 4.48 -7.55
N ASN A 390 4.46 4.57 -8.84
CA ASN A 390 5.19 5.72 -9.37
C ASN A 390 4.28 6.79 -10.00
N ASN A 391 3.03 6.47 -10.33
CA ASN A 391 2.11 7.42 -10.98
C ASN A 391 0.89 7.71 -10.12
N ILE A 392 -0.01 6.72 -9.94
CA ILE A 392 -1.36 7.00 -9.47
C ILE A 392 -1.37 7.36 -7.99
N LEU A 393 -0.61 6.68 -7.13
CA LEU A 393 -0.56 7.00 -5.70
C LEU A 393 -0.03 8.41 -5.43
N PRO A 394 1.16 8.82 -5.93
CA PRO A 394 1.64 10.17 -5.68
C PRO A 394 0.76 11.24 -6.33
N LEU A 395 0.38 11.09 -7.60
CA LEU A 395 -0.42 12.10 -8.29
C LEU A 395 -1.87 12.16 -7.78
N GLY A 396 -2.46 11.04 -7.40
CA GLY A 396 -3.76 11.00 -6.74
C GLY A 396 -3.76 11.72 -5.41
N SER A 397 -2.67 11.61 -4.63
CA SER A 397 -2.48 12.39 -3.40
C SER A 397 -2.52 13.90 -3.67
N VAL A 398 -1.90 14.36 -4.77
CA VAL A 398 -2.00 15.76 -5.20
C VAL A 398 -3.44 16.14 -5.53
N VAL A 399 -4.18 15.28 -6.25
CA VAL A 399 -5.59 15.54 -6.58
C VAL A 399 -6.43 15.71 -5.32
N PHE A 400 -6.29 14.81 -4.32
CA PHE A 400 -7.04 14.91 -3.05
C PHE A 400 -6.70 16.19 -2.29
N VAL A 401 -5.42 16.52 -2.16
CA VAL A 401 -4.99 17.76 -1.50
C VAL A 401 -5.54 18.98 -2.23
N MET A 402 -5.34 19.08 -3.55
CA MET A 402 -5.82 20.21 -4.35
C MET A 402 -7.33 20.33 -4.31
N PHE A 403 -8.06 19.22 -4.28
CA PHE A 403 -9.52 19.23 -4.12
C PHE A 403 -9.95 19.83 -2.79
N CYS A 404 -9.30 19.43 -1.70
CA CYS A 404 -9.65 19.89 -0.36
C CYS A 404 -9.22 21.33 -0.07
N VAL A 405 -8.08 21.81 -0.63
CA VAL A 405 -7.48 23.08 -0.20
C VAL A 405 -7.56 24.21 -1.23
N SER A 406 -7.71 23.88 -2.53
CA SER A 406 -7.70 24.90 -3.58
C SER A 406 -9.08 25.51 -3.83
N LYS A 407 -9.09 26.70 -4.46
CA LYS A 407 -10.32 27.35 -4.93
C LYS A 407 -10.98 26.67 -6.12
N TYR A 408 -10.31 25.72 -6.75
CA TYR A 408 -10.80 24.97 -7.91
C TYR A 408 -11.59 23.71 -7.53
N GLY A 409 -11.42 23.21 -6.28
CA GLY A 409 -12.11 22.07 -5.74
C GLY A 409 -13.14 22.43 -4.67
N TRP A 410 -13.37 21.49 -3.76
CA TRP A 410 -14.31 21.64 -2.64
C TRP A 410 -13.95 22.80 -1.69
N GLY A 411 -12.65 23.06 -1.53
CA GLY A 411 -12.10 24.24 -0.91
C GLY A 411 -11.88 24.13 0.60
N TRP A 412 -10.93 24.96 1.09
CA TRP A 412 -10.41 24.92 2.45
C TRP A 412 -11.47 25.03 3.54
N LYS A 413 -12.43 25.95 3.38
CA LYS A 413 -13.47 26.17 4.39
C LYS A 413 -14.34 24.94 4.62
N ASN A 414 -14.73 24.27 3.54
CA ASN A 414 -15.55 23.07 3.60
C ASN A 414 -14.75 21.91 4.18
N PHE A 415 -13.48 21.76 3.75
CA PHE A 415 -12.56 20.73 4.25
C PHE A 415 -12.35 20.85 5.77
N ILE A 416 -11.98 22.03 6.27
CA ILE A 416 -11.75 22.25 7.71
C ILE A 416 -13.04 22.00 8.52
N LYS A 417 -14.17 22.50 8.05
CA LYS A 417 -15.45 22.26 8.71
C LYS A 417 -15.72 20.76 8.85
N GLU A 418 -15.48 20.00 7.81
CA GLU A 418 -15.67 18.54 7.84
C GLU A 418 -14.61 17.86 8.71
N ALA A 419 -13.34 18.17 8.52
CA ALA A 419 -12.22 17.54 9.26
C ALA A 419 -12.36 17.76 10.77
N ASP A 420 -12.85 18.91 11.19
CA ASP A 420 -13.00 19.30 12.59
C ASP A 420 -14.36 18.93 13.20
N THR A 421 -15.28 18.37 12.42
CA THR A 421 -16.57 17.92 12.95
C THR A 421 -16.36 16.73 13.91
N GLY A 422 -17.01 16.80 15.07
CA GLY A 422 -16.92 15.82 16.15
C GLY A 422 -15.84 16.15 17.18
N GLU A 423 -15.70 15.27 18.17
CA GLU A 423 -14.73 15.41 19.25
C GLU A 423 -13.33 14.95 18.85
N GLY A 424 -12.29 15.55 19.42
CA GLY A 424 -10.90 15.15 19.27
C GLY A 424 -9.99 16.24 18.72
N LEU A 425 -8.82 15.84 18.18
CA LEU A 425 -7.81 16.76 17.67
C LEU A 425 -8.34 17.51 16.44
N LYS A 426 -8.20 18.83 16.45
CA LYS A 426 -8.60 19.68 15.33
C LYS A 426 -7.46 19.84 14.33
N PHE A 427 -7.82 19.98 13.06
CA PHE A 427 -6.85 20.16 12.00
C PHE A 427 -6.26 21.58 12.03
N PRO A 428 -4.92 21.76 11.95
CA PRO A 428 -4.31 23.09 12.04
C PRO A 428 -4.76 24.02 10.91
N ALA A 429 -5.42 25.12 11.22
CA ALA A 429 -5.97 26.03 10.22
C ALA A 429 -4.89 26.83 9.45
N ASN A 430 -3.68 26.96 9.99
CA ASN A 430 -2.57 27.73 9.43
C ASN A 430 -1.76 26.96 8.35
N VAL A 431 -2.02 25.67 8.13
CA VAL A 431 -1.27 24.85 7.17
C VAL A 431 -1.82 24.88 5.73
N GLN A 432 -2.86 25.68 5.45
CA GLN A 432 -3.45 25.75 4.11
C GLN A 432 -2.43 26.03 3.01
N LYS A 433 -1.55 27.03 3.17
CA LYS A 433 -0.53 27.39 2.18
C LYS A 433 0.49 26.28 1.99
N TYR A 434 0.85 25.60 3.07
CA TYR A 434 1.74 24.42 3.01
C TYR A 434 1.10 23.30 2.18
N MET A 435 -0.14 22.95 2.44
CA MET A 435 -0.86 21.92 1.69
C MET A 435 -1.10 22.32 0.24
N LEU A 436 -1.34 23.60 -0.04
CA LEU A 436 -1.65 24.08 -1.39
C LEU A 436 -0.40 24.10 -2.31
N TYR A 437 0.78 24.43 -1.77
CA TYR A 437 1.98 24.67 -2.57
C TYR A 437 3.09 23.66 -2.28
N VAL A 438 3.38 23.36 -1.02
CA VAL A 438 4.56 22.58 -0.66
C VAL A 438 4.33 21.08 -0.93
N ILE A 439 3.20 20.53 -0.48
CA ILE A 439 2.90 19.10 -0.72
C ILE A 439 2.87 18.77 -2.22
N PRO A 440 2.11 19.49 -3.07
CA PRO A 440 2.10 19.21 -4.50
C PRO A 440 3.48 19.37 -5.16
N ALA A 441 4.24 20.39 -4.79
CA ALA A 441 5.59 20.61 -5.34
C ALA A 441 6.54 19.45 -4.99
N ILE A 442 6.56 19.01 -3.73
CA ILE A 442 7.36 17.85 -3.31
C ILE A 442 6.95 16.60 -4.07
N VAL A 443 5.66 16.32 -4.18
CA VAL A 443 5.16 15.12 -4.88
C VAL A 443 5.54 15.13 -6.36
N VAL A 444 5.42 16.27 -7.04
CA VAL A 444 5.84 16.41 -8.45
C VAL A 444 7.33 16.18 -8.62
N VAL A 445 8.17 16.71 -7.72
CA VAL A 445 9.62 16.48 -7.74
C VAL A 445 9.93 14.99 -7.57
N ILE A 446 9.29 14.30 -6.61
CA ILE A 446 9.47 12.86 -6.41
C ILE A 446 9.03 12.08 -7.65
N TYR A 447 7.91 12.43 -8.19
CA TYR A 447 7.34 11.80 -9.38
C TYR A 447 8.33 11.88 -10.56
N LEU A 448 8.83 13.07 -10.88
CA LEU A 448 9.80 13.27 -11.98
C LEU A 448 11.13 12.58 -11.69
N LYS A 449 11.62 12.65 -10.43
CA LYS A 449 12.85 11.95 -10.04
C LYS A 449 12.70 10.44 -10.17
N GLY A 450 11.56 9.86 -9.79
CA GLY A 450 11.28 8.43 -9.94
C GLY A 450 11.40 7.97 -11.40
N TYR A 451 10.88 8.75 -12.34
CA TYR A 451 11.05 8.48 -13.77
C TYR A 451 12.51 8.61 -14.22
N TYR A 452 13.19 9.68 -13.80
CA TYR A 452 14.59 9.88 -14.14
C TYR A 452 15.47 8.72 -13.63
N ASP A 453 15.34 8.33 -12.36
CA ASP A 453 16.15 7.27 -11.76
C ASP A 453 15.89 5.90 -12.41
N MET A 454 14.66 5.61 -12.80
CA MET A 454 14.28 4.34 -13.42
C MET A 454 14.79 4.21 -14.87
N PHE A 455 14.74 5.30 -15.63
CA PHE A 455 14.99 5.24 -17.07
C PHE A 455 16.33 5.84 -17.52
N SER A 456 17.02 6.62 -16.69
CA SER A 456 18.36 7.16 -17.02
C SER A 456 19.41 6.08 -17.29
N PRO A 457 19.45 4.93 -16.57
CA PRO A 457 20.38 3.85 -16.88
C PRO A 457 20.12 3.14 -18.21
N LYS A 458 18.90 3.31 -18.79
CA LYS A 458 18.46 2.61 -20.01
C LYS A 458 18.78 3.39 -21.30
N GLY A 459 19.48 4.52 -21.18
CA GLY A 459 19.93 5.33 -22.29
C GLY A 459 19.05 6.55 -22.61
N PRO A 460 19.59 7.54 -23.34
CA PRO A 460 18.96 8.84 -23.49
C PRO A 460 17.64 8.80 -24.26
N VAL A 461 17.48 7.93 -25.25
CA VAL A 461 16.25 7.80 -26.03
C VAL A 461 15.10 7.29 -25.15
N VAL A 462 15.35 6.23 -24.37
CA VAL A 462 14.34 5.64 -23.46
C VAL A 462 13.97 6.68 -22.40
N LEU A 463 14.95 7.33 -21.80
CA LEU A 463 14.71 8.39 -20.82
C LEU A 463 13.83 9.50 -21.42
N THR A 464 14.16 10.00 -22.62
CA THR A 464 13.38 11.08 -23.26
C THR A 464 11.93 10.68 -23.48
N VAL A 465 11.68 9.47 -24.01
CA VAL A 465 10.32 8.96 -24.24
C VAL A 465 9.54 8.90 -22.94
N TRP A 466 10.11 8.31 -21.88
CA TRP A 466 9.42 8.17 -20.61
C TRP A 466 9.25 9.50 -19.87
N MET A 467 10.18 10.46 -20.03
CA MET A 467 10.00 11.82 -19.52
C MET A 467 8.85 12.54 -20.24
N ILE A 468 8.67 12.35 -21.55
CA ILE A 468 7.50 12.88 -22.27
C ILE A 468 6.21 12.25 -21.74
N VAL A 469 6.19 10.93 -21.52
CA VAL A 469 5.04 10.23 -20.91
C VAL A 469 4.73 10.81 -19.52
N SER A 470 5.74 11.05 -18.70
CA SER A 470 5.54 11.63 -17.35
C SER A 470 4.90 13.03 -17.43
N LEU A 471 5.34 13.86 -18.37
CA LEU A 471 4.77 15.20 -18.57
C LEU A 471 3.32 15.15 -19.10
N LEU A 472 2.98 14.17 -19.97
CA LEU A 472 1.60 13.96 -20.42
C LEU A 472 0.68 13.54 -19.28
N VAL A 473 1.15 12.66 -18.38
CA VAL A 473 0.39 12.25 -17.19
C VAL A 473 0.21 13.43 -16.23
N LEU A 474 1.26 14.25 -16.01
CA LEU A 474 1.13 15.49 -15.24
C LEU A 474 0.15 16.48 -15.88
N GLY A 475 0.16 16.60 -17.22
CA GLY A 475 -0.80 17.40 -17.96
C GLY A 475 -2.24 16.95 -17.76
N LEU A 476 -2.48 15.63 -17.76
CA LEU A 476 -3.80 15.05 -17.44
C LEU A 476 -4.25 15.40 -16.02
N VAL A 477 -3.37 15.24 -15.02
CA VAL A 477 -3.66 15.61 -13.64
C VAL A 477 -3.90 17.12 -13.51
N GLY A 478 -3.09 17.94 -14.18
CA GLY A 478 -3.30 19.39 -14.26
C GLY A 478 -4.66 19.74 -14.87
N TRP A 479 -5.09 19.02 -15.91
CA TRP A 479 -6.43 19.20 -16.49
C TRP A 479 -7.55 18.79 -15.52
N ILE A 480 -7.39 17.73 -14.75
CA ILE A 480 -8.34 17.34 -13.71
C ILE A 480 -8.48 18.45 -12.66
N ILE A 481 -7.37 19.07 -12.23
CA ILE A 481 -7.33 20.07 -11.16
C ILE A 481 -7.77 21.45 -11.64
N PHE A 482 -7.28 21.91 -12.79
CA PHE A 482 -7.43 23.30 -13.26
C PHE A 482 -8.37 23.46 -14.46
N GLY A 483 -8.75 22.36 -15.11
CA GLY A 483 -9.65 22.39 -16.26
C GLY A 483 -11.05 22.84 -15.87
N LYS A 484 -11.71 23.54 -16.81
CA LYS A 484 -13.11 23.94 -16.66
C LYS A 484 -13.96 23.24 -17.69
N ASN A 485 -15.00 22.57 -17.26
CA ASN A 485 -16.03 22.03 -18.15
C ASN A 485 -16.97 23.17 -18.56
N LYS A 486 -17.03 23.47 -19.84
CA LYS A 486 -17.93 24.52 -20.38
C LYS A 486 -19.40 24.07 -20.47
N THR A 487 -19.70 22.81 -20.12
CA THR A 487 -21.03 22.22 -20.26
C THR A 487 -21.49 21.65 -18.92
N LYS A 488 -22.14 22.45 -18.15
CA LYS A 488 -23.25 22.10 -17.24
C LYS A 488 -24.26 23.23 -17.24
#